data_bfcb4d4c0ed0c2c27807f8b9d8042971
#
_entry.id   bfcb4d4c0ed0c2c27807f8b9d8042971
#
_cell.length_a   1.000
_cell.length_b   1.000
_cell.length_c   1.000
_cell.angle_alpha   90.00
_cell.angle_beta   90.00
_cell.angle_gamma   90.00
#
_symmetry.space_group_name_H-M   'P 1'
#
loop_
_entity.id
_entity.type
_entity.pdbx_description
1 polymer ?
#
loop_
_entity_poly.entity_id
_entity_poly.type
_entity_poly.pdbx_seq_one_letter_code
_entity_poly.pdbx_strand_id
1 'polypeptide(L)'
;RGQVNVQADGCGKLILPDNDTINNVLRISTITSTAMAMDIDFATIDSTNLKQEIEEKHEWYGMGYRYPLCTIIQRTSYSNMEPIGTNQTAYILLPEDFKYLDDTVNDSIKNEQAEKEKEERRNHDIFHFNIKKLTGKVDIIYNVDSDANVTIILSNYSGMLYETKHYTLKGGDTGHIYVNTSGLLPGKYVIY
;
A
#
# COMPACT_ATOMS: atom_id res chain seq x y z
N ARG A 1 20.87 22.01 14.81
CA ARG A 1 19.43 22.25 14.58
C ARG A 1 18.93 21.16 13.65
N GLY A 2 17.74 20.60 13.88
CA GLY A 2 17.21 19.54 13.04
C GLY A 2 15.70 19.71 12.81
N GLN A 3 15.22 19.13 11.73
CA GLN A 3 13.81 19.02 11.37
C GLN A 3 13.53 17.58 10.94
N VAL A 4 12.39 17.05 11.37
CA VAL A 4 11.92 15.72 10.98
C VAL A 4 10.53 15.88 10.36
N ASN A 5 10.34 15.30 9.20
CA ASN A 5 9.05 15.17 8.54
C ASN A 5 8.72 13.70 8.37
N VAL A 6 7.54 13.27 8.81
CA VAL A 6 7.07 11.88 8.72
C VAL A 6 5.75 11.84 8.00
N GLN A 7 5.63 10.98 7.01
CA GLN A 7 4.43 10.83 6.19
C GLN A 7 4.19 9.37 5.81
N ALA A 8 2.94 8.91 5.91
CA ALA A 8 2.51 7.70 5.24
C ALA A 8 2.21 8.06 3.78
N ASP A 9 3.00 7.55 2.85
CA ASP A 9 3.00 8.00 1.45
C ASP A 9 2.67 6.89 0.44
N GLY A 10 2.42 5.68 0.91
CA GLY A 10 2.04 4.58 0.03
C GLY A 10 1.43 3.40 0.78
N CYS A 11 0.55 2.68 0.10
CA CYS A 11 0.03 1.39 0.56
C CYS A 11 -0.10 0.42 -0.62
N GLY A 12 -0.02 -0.88 -0.34
CA GLY A 12 -0.12 -1.89 -1.40
C GLY A 12 0.44 -3.24 -1.01
N LYS A 13 1.09 -3.90 -1.97
CA LYS A 13 1.74 -5.19 -1.82
C LYS A 13 3.25 -5.03 -1.80
N LEU A 14 3.92 -5.72 -0.89
CA LEU A 14 5.37 -5.84 -0.86
C LEU A 14 5.75 -7.24 -1.35
N ILE A 15 6.59 -7.30 -2.39
CA ILE A 15 7.17 -8.55 -2.88
C ILE A 15 8.58 -8.63 -2.32
N LEU A 16 8.85 -9.66 -1.54
CA LEU A 16 10.14 -9.93 -0.93
C LEU A 16 11.07 -10.67 -1.92
N PRO A 17 12.39 -10.71 -1.66
CA PRO A 17 13.36 -11.35 -2.55
C PRO A 17 13.14 -12.84 -2.78
N ASP A 18 12.48 -13.54 -1.87
CA ASP A 18 12.09 -14.96 -1.95
C ASP A 18 10.78 -15.18 -2.74
N ASN A 19 10.21 -14.13 -3.34
CA ASN A 19 8.92 -14.05 -4.00
C ASN A 19 7.70 -14.15 -3.07
N ASP A 20 7.87 -14.15 -1.76
CA ASP A 20 6.76 -13.99 -0.85
C ASP A 20 6.11 -12.63 -1.03
N THR A 21 4.78 -12.62 -1.03
CA THR A 21 4.00 -11.39 -1.23
C THR A 21 3.21 -11.08 0.04
N ILE A 22 3.49 -9.92 0.62
CA ILE A 22 2.76 -9.40 1.79
C ILE A 22 1.75 -8.36 1.30
N ASN A 23 0.48 -8.61 1.58
CA ASN A 23 -0.61 -7.68 1.27
C ASN A 23 -0.76 -6.60 2.35
N ASN A 24 -1.47 -5.52 2.02
CA ASN A 24 -1.82 -4.45 2.97
C ASN A 24 -0.61 -3.84 3.70
N VAL A 25 0.46 -3.61 2.96
CA VAL A 25 1.67 -2.97 3.47
C VAL A 25 1.54 -1.47 3.36
N LEU A 26 1.90 -0.76 4.43
CA LEU A 26 1.98 0.69 4.52
C LEU A 26 3.43 1.14 4.39
N ARG A 27 3.72 2.12 3.53
CA ARG A 27 5.02 2.77 3.47
C ARG A 27 4.99 4.07 4.28
N ILE A 28 5.97 4.21 5.16
CA ILE A 28 6.23 5.44 5.91
C ILE A 28 7.54 6.05 5.41
N SER A 29 7.48 7.30 5.01
CA SER A 29 8.64 8.11 4.63
C SER A 29 8.99 9.05 5.77
N THR A 30 10.25 9.05 6.19
CA THR A 30 10.80 9.96 7.19
C THR A 30 11.96 10.72 6.59
N ILE A 31 11.87 12.04 6.54
CA ILE A 31 12.95 12.92 6.10
C ILE A 31 13.47 13.66 7.32
N THR A 32 14.73 13.41 7.64
CA THR A 32 15.44 14.10 8.74
C THR A 32 16.50 15.01 8.15
N SER A 33 16.40 16.30 8.42
CA SER A 33 17.42 17.29 8.04
C SER A 33 18.13 17.78 9.30
N THR A 34 19.45 17.63 9.35
CA THR A 34 20.28 18.10 10.45
C THR A 34 21.33 19.07 9.92
N ALA A 35 21.53 20.17 10.62
CA ALA A 35 22.57 21.12 10.33
C ALA A 35 23.45 21.33 11.57
N MET A 36 24.76 21.17 11.39
CA MET A 36 25.77 21.35 12.42
C MET A 36 26.77 22.43 12.00
N ALA A 37 27.01 23.39 12.88
CA ALA A 37 28.13 24.33 12.73
C ALA A 37 29.41 23.65 13.25
N MET A 38 30.51 23.77 12.50
CA MET A 38 31.80 23.19 12.90
C MET A 38 32.51 24.01 13.97
N ASP A 39 32.22 25.31 14.10
CA ASP A 39 32.78 26.21 15.07
C ASP A 39 31.73 26.69 16.08
N ILE A 40 32.08 26.66 17.37
CA ILE A 40 31.16 26.91 18.50
C ILE A 40 31.03 28.44 18.78
N ASP A 41 31.59 29.30 17.97
CA ASP A 41 31.39 30.71 18.14
C ASP A 41 30.07 31.16 17.50
N PHE A 42 29.03 31.20 18.34
CA PHE A 42 27.65 31.55 17.92
C PHE A 42 27.54 32.98 17.32
N ALA A 43 28.59 33.80 17.47
CA ALA A 43 28.59 35.15 16.91
C ALA A 43 29.02 35.20 15.43
N THR A 44 29.61 34.12 14.93
CA THR A 44 30.20 34.03 13.58
C THR A 44 29.69 32.84 12.77
N ILE A 45 28.49 32.32 13.08
CA ILE A 45 27.88 31.27 12.24
C ILE A 45 27.59 31.85 10.87
N ASP A 46 28.54 31.68 9.95
CA ASP A 46 28.36 31.91 8.53
C ASP A 46 27.78 30.65 7.90
N SER A 47 26.82 30.87 7.00
CA SER A 47 26.18 29.79 6.19
C SER A 47 27.21 28.96 5.39
N THR A 48 28.41 29.50 5.20
CA THR A 48 29.53 28.84 4.48
C THR A 48 30.19 27.70 5.27
N ASN A 49 30.01 27.64 6.62
CA ASN A 49 30.61 26.61 7.46
C ASN A 49 29.62 25.60 8.01
N LEU A 50 28.40 25.56 7.45
CA LEU A 50 27.37 24.59 7.84
C LEU A 50 27.57 23.26 7.09
N LYS A 51 27.76 22.19 7.87
CA LYS A 51 27.56 20.82 7.37
C LYS A 51 26.10 20.46 7.58
N GLN A 52 25.45 20.01 6.53
CA GLN A 52 24.08 19.52 6.57
C GLN A 52 24.06 18.06 6.18
N GLU A 53 23.23 17.29 6.86
CA GLU A 53 22.92 15.92 6.47
C GLU A 53 21.41 15.79 6.31
N ILE A 54 21.00 15.20 5.20
CA ILE A 54 19.62 14.81 4.93
C ILE A 54 19.56 13.28 4.91
N GLU A 55 18.78 12.73 5.82
CA GLU A 55 18.45 11.31 5.84
C GLU A 55 17.03 11.13 5.36
N GLU A 56 16.88 10.36 4.29
CA GLU A 56 15.59 9.89 3.78
C GLU A 56 15.45 8.41 4.14
N LYS A 57 14.47 8.08 4.98
CA LYS A 57 14.19 6.73 5.41
C LYS A 57 12.80 6.31 4.95
N HIS A 58 12.74 5.20 4.25
CA HIS A 58 11.50 4.56 3.83
C HIS A 58 11.34 3.22 4.52
N GLU A 59 10.22 3.02 5.20
CA GLU A 59 9.93 1.83 5.99
C GLU A 59 8.59 1.23 5.54
N TRP A 60 8.58 -0.09 5.29
CA TRP A 60 7.38 -0.83 4.87
C TRP A 60 6.89 -1.70 6.02
N TYR A 61 5.71 -1.38 6.52
CA TYR A 61 5.06 -2.07 7.64
C TYR A 61 3.95 -2.96 7.12
N GLY A 62 4.04 -4.25 7.39
CA GLY A 62 2.96 -5.21 7.19
C GLY A 62 2.07 -5.30 8.42
N MET A 63 0.76 -5.50 8.22
CA MET A 63 -0.16 -5.71 9.34
C MET A 63 0.20 -7.01 10.09
N GLY A 64 0.21 -6.98 11.42
CA GLY A 64 0.62 -8.12 12.25
C GLY A 64 2.15 -8.30 12.37
N TYR A 65 2.95 -7.37 11.86
CA TYR A 65 4.39 -7.36 12.05
C TYR A 65 4.81 -6.17 12.92
N ARG A 66 5.57 -6.46 13.98
CA ARG A 66 6.01 -5.46 14.95
C ARG A 66 7.02 -4.46 14.40
N TYR A 67 7.85 -4.92 13.46
CA TYR A 67 8.93 -4.14 12.85
C TYR A 67 8.70 -4.01 11.35
N PRO A 68 9.31 -3.01 10.69
CA PRO A 68 9.22 -2.90 9.25
C PRO A 68 9.86 -4.12 8.57
N LEU A 69 9.19 -4.64 7.55
CA LEU A 69 9.68 -5.76 6.73
C LEU A 69 10.83 -5.34 5.80
N CYS A 70 10.80 -4.08 5.39
CA CYS A 70 11.85 -3.50 4.57
C CYS A 70 12.13 -2.08 5.07
N THR A 71 13.40 -1.69 5.11
CA THR A 71 13.82 -0.33 5.43
C THR A 71 14.92 0.08 4.44
N ILE A 72 14.73 1.21 3.78
CA ILE A 72 15.74 1.83 2.92
C ILE A 72 16.10 3.18 3.54
N ILE A 73 17.39 3.40 3.76
CA ILE A 73 17.93 4.64 4.30
C ILE A 73 18.90 5.22 3.28
N GLN A 74 18.65 6.45 2.87
CA GLN A 74 19.57 7.23 2.06
C GLN A 74 20.02 8.44 2.86
N ARG A 75 21.35 8.61 2.98
CA ARG A 75 21.97 9.76 3.64
C ARG A 75 22.77 10.55 2.64
N THR A 76 22.45 11.84 2.53
CA THR A 76 23.19 12.78 1.69
C THR A 76 23.81 13.85 2.57
N SER A 77 25.12 13.96 2.51
CA SER A 77 25.88 15.00 3.22
C SER A 77 26.13 16.19 2.30
N TYR A 78 25.98 17.37 2.85
CA TYR A 78 26.20 18.64 2.16
C TYR A 78 27.29 19.46 2.86
N SER A 79 28.04 20.20 2.06
CA SER A 79 28.94 21.26 2.53
C SER A 79 28.69 22.49 1.66
N ASN A 80 28.46 23.63 2.29
CA ASN A 80 28.13 24.87 1.57
C ASN A 80 26.94 24.71 0.60
N MET A 81 25.91 23.98 1.01
CA MET A 81 24.74 23.65 0.19
C MET A 81 24.99 22.72 -1.03
N GLU A 82 26.23 22.28 -1.24
CA GLU A 82 26.58 21.34 -2.29
C GLU A 82 26.66 19.92 -1.76
N PRO A 83 26.08 18.91 -2.43
CA PRO A 83 26.17 17.54 -2.00
C PRO A 83 27.61 17.02 -2.15
N ILE A 84 28.15 16.49 -1.06
CA ILE A 84 29.53 15.98 -1.03
C ILE A 84 29.60 14.44 -1.02
N GLY A 85 28.47 13.78 -0.76
CA GLY A 85 28.37 12.34 -0.79
C GLY A 85 26.98 11.83 -0.45
N THR A 86 26.64 10.68 -1.05
CA THR A 86 25.39 9.96 -0.75
C THR A 86 25.70 8.52 -0.43
N ASN A 87 25.11 7.99 0.62
CA ASN A 87 25.17 6.58 1.01
C ASN A 87 23.75 6.02 1.10
N GLN A 88 23.55 4.79 0.63
CA GLN A 88 22.29 4.09 0.71
C GLN A 88 22.49 2.74 1.39
N THR A 89 21.58 2.40 2.30
CA THR A 89 21.55 1.11 3.00
C THR A 89 20.14 0.55 2.97
N ALA A 90 20.00 -0.75 2.76
CA ALA A 90 18.73 -1.45 2.79
C ALA A 90 18.79 -2.59 3.82
N TYR A 91 17.71 -2.73 4.58
CA TYR A 91 17.49 -3.83 5.52
C TYR A 91 16.20 -4.53 5.15
N ILE A 92 16.21 -5.85 5.16
CA ILE A 92 15.04 -6.68 4.93
C ILE A 92 14.95 -7.65 6.09
N LEU A 93 13.78 -7.72 6.71
CA LEU A 93 13.40 -8.73 7.70
C LEU A 93 12.38 -9.65 7.06
N LEU A 94 12.74 -10.92 6.94
CA LEU A 94 11.84 -11.92 6.38
C LEU A 94 10.76 -12.31 7.41
N PRO A 95 9.56 -12.70 6.97
CA PRO A 95 8.50 -13.18 7.88
C PRO A 95 8.97 -14.31 8.81
N GLU A 96 9.94 -15.10 8.39
CA GLU A 96 10.53 -16.18 9.18
C GLU A 96 11.31 -15.70 10.39
N ASP A 97 11.94 -14.52 10.31
CA ASP A 97 12.70 -13.94 11.41
C ASP A 97 11.81 -13.56 12.59
N PHE A 98 10.51 -13.35 12.34
CA PHE A 98 9.53 -13.03 13.37
C PHE A 98 8.98 -14.24 14.14
N LYS A 99 9.24 -15.47 13.68
CA LYS A 99 8.74 -16.70 14.34
C LYS A 99 9.29 -16.90 15.75
N TYR A 100 10.42 -16.27 16.05
CA TYR A 100 11.08 -16.39 17.36
C TYR A 100 10.68 -15.28 18.34
N LEU A 101 9.84 -14.35 17.91
CA LEU A 101 9.34 -13.29 18.77
C LEU A 101 8.02 -13.77 19.40
N ASP A 102 7.96 -13.83 20.71
CA ASP A 102 6.72 -14.06 21.44
C ASP A 102 5.88 -12.77 21.38
N ASP A 103 4.99 -12.69 20.42
CA ASP A 103 4.15 -11.52 20.16
C ASP A 103 2.70 -11.94 19.88
N THR A 104 2.02 -12.36 20.92
CA THR A 104 0.66 -12.91 20.88
C THR A 104 -0.35 -11.95 20.24
N VAL A 105 -0.16 -10.62 20.37
CA VAL A 105 -1.06 -9.61 19.79
C VAL A 105 -0.91 -9.59 18.28
N ASN A 106 0.32 -9.52 17.78
CA ASN A 106 0.56 -9.51 16.33
C ASN A 106 0.24 -10.86 15.68
N ASP A 107 0.43 -11.96 16.39
CA ASP A 107 0.05 -13.30 15.92
C ASP A 107 -1.48 -13.42 15.78
N SER A 108 -2.25 -12.85 16.71
CA SER A 108 -3.71 -12.79 16.60
C SER A 108 -4.14 -12.00 15.37
N ILE A 109 -3.52 -10.85 15.10
CA ILE A 109 -3.81 -10.03 13.92
C ILE A 109 -3.49 -10.77 12.61
N LYS A 110 -2.36 -11.48 12.56
CA LYS A 110 -2.00 -12.32 11.40
C LYS A 110 -3.01 -13.43 11.14
N ASN A 111 -3.46 -14.09 12.20
CA ASN A 111 -4.45 -15.16 12.10
C ASN A 111 -5.80 -14.64 11.61
N GLU A 112 -6.26 -13.50 12.14
CA GLU A 112 -7.49 -12.85 11.66
C GLU A 112 -7.41 -12.46 10.18
N GLN A 113 -6.26 -11.97 9.74
CA GLN A 113 -6.05 -11.65 8.32
C GLN A 113 -6.06 -12.91 7.44
N ALA A 114 -5.35 -13.95 7.86
CA ALA A 114 -5.32 -15.20 7.12
C ALA A 114 -6.72 -15.81 6.96
N GLU A 115 -7.57 -15.71 8.00
CA GLU A 115 -8.97 -16.17 7.90
C GLU A 115 -9.80 -15.29 6.97
N LYS A 116 -9.65 -13.95 7.01
CA LYS A 116 -10.32 -13.04 6.07
C LYS A 116 -9.92 -13.30 4.62
N GLU A 117 -8.61 -13.48 4.36
CA GLU A 117 -8.13 -13.81 3.01
C GLU A 117 -8.66 -15.16 2.51
N LYS A 118 -8.78 -16.16 3.40
CA LYS A 118 -9.41 -17.45 3.05
C LYS A 118 -10.88 -17.29 2.72
N GLU A 119 -11.60 -16.46 3.47
CA GLU A 119 -13.01 -16.19 3.23
C GLU A 119 -13.22 -15.42 1.92
N GLU A 120 -12.38 -14.42 1.64
CA GLU A 120 -12.38 -13.70 0.36
C GLU A 120 -12.11 -14.63 -0.83
N ARG A 121 -11.14 -15.54 -0.70
CA ARG A 121 -10.87 -16.57 -1.73
C ARG A 121 -12.07 -17.49 -1.93
N ARG A 122 -12.71 -17.98 -0.87
CA ARG A 122 -13.93 -18.81 -0.98
C ARG A 122 -15.05 -18.06 -1.68
N ASN A 123 -15.26 -16.79 -1.36
CA ASN A 123 -16.27 -15.96 -2.00
C ASN A 123 -15.96 -15.69 -3.48
N HIS A 124 -14.70 -15.56 -3.85
CA HIS A 124 -14.28 -15.43 -5.25
C HIS A 124 -14.49 -16.73 -6.04
N ASP A 125 -14.31 -17.87 -5.40
CA ASP A 125 -14.50 -19.18 -6.03
C ASP A 125 -15.99 -19.54 -6.21
N ILE A 126 -16.92 -18.85 -5.55
CA ILE A 126 -18.36 -19.06 -5.65
C ILE A 126 -18.99 -18.30 -6.84
N PHE A 127 -18.45 -17.12 -7.18
CA PHE A 127 -18.96 -16.22 -8.20
C PHE A 127 -17.97 -16.12 -9.37
N HIS A 128 -18.27 -16.84 -10.44
CA HIS A 128 -17.50 -16.80 -11.67
C HIS A 128 -18.07 -15.75 -12.61
N PHE A 129 -17.23 -14.91 -13.20
CA PHE A 129 -17.70 -13.88 -14.11
C PHE A 129 -16.75 -13.61 -15.27
N ASN A 130 -17.33 -13.11 -16.35
CA ASN A 130 -16.63 -12.57 -17.51
C ASN A 130 -17.17 -11.18 -17.84
N ILE A 131 -16.29 -10.26 -18.20
CA ILE A 131 -16.66 -8.86 -18.49
C ILE A 131 -16.59 -8.61 -19.99
N LYS A 132 -17.70 -8.12 -20.57
CA LYS A 132 -17.79 -7.69 -21.95
C LYS A 132 -18.14 -6.21 -22.04
N LYS A 133 -17.27 -5.42 -22.66
CA LYS A 133 -17.54 -4.00 -22.92
C LYS A 133 -18.47 -3.84 -24.09
N LEU A 134 -19.55 -3.10 -23.89
CA LEU A 134 -20.52 -2.74 -24.91
C LEU A 134 -20.63 -1.21 -25.01
N THR A 135 -21.21 -0.69 -26.08
CA THR A 135 -21.44 0.75 -26.21
C THR A 135 -22.39 1.24 -25.12
N GLY A 136 -21.91 2.15 -24.25
CA GLY A 136 -22.67 2.75 -23.16
C GLY A 136 -22.96 1.85 -21.96
N LYS A 137 -22.46 0.61 -21.93
CA LYS A 137 -22.62 -0.30 -20.79
C LYS A 137 -21.52 -1.36 -20.73
N VAL A 138 -21.32 -1.91 -19.55
CA VAL A 138 -20.54 -3.12 -19.33
C VAL A 138 -21.48 -4.27 -19.02
N ASP A 139 -21.29 -5.41 -19.66
CA ASP A 139 -22.01 -6.65 -19.45
C ASP A 139 -21.14 -7.60 -18.63
N ILE A 140 -21.60 -7.96 -17.45
CA ILE A 140 -20.97 -8.94 -16.55
C ILE A 140 -21.77 -10.23 -16.69
N ILE A 141 -21.19 -11.21 -17.36
CA ILE A 141 -21.78 -12.53 -17.53
C ILE A 141 -21.33 -13.37 -16.36
N TYR A 142 -22.25 -13.91 -15.57
CA TYR A 142 -21.92 -14.61 -14.34
C TYR A 142 -22.49 -16.03 -14.26
N ASN A 143 -21.86 -16.83 -13.44
CA ASN A 143 -22.31 -18.13 -12.93
C ASN A 143 -22.01 -18.20 -11.43
N VAL A 144 -22.93 -18.72 -10.63
CA VAL A 144 -22.81 -18.82 -9.17
C VAL A 144 -22.95 -20.28 -8.75
N ASP A 145 -21.98 -20.82 -8.05
CA ASP A 145 -21.96 -22.22 -7.62
C ASP A 145 -22.76 -22.47 -6.33
N SER A 146 -22.92 -21.46 -5.50
CA SER A 146 -23.74 -21.52 -4.28
C SER A 146 -24.42 -20.17 -4.00
N ASP A 147 -25.40 -20.15 -3.08
CA ASP A 147 -26.13 -18.94 -2.72
C ASP A 147 -25.15 -17.81 -2.32
N ALA A 148 -25.28 -16.65 -2.94
CA ALA A 148 -24.40 -15.51 -2.74
C ALA A 148 -25.12 -14.16 -2.75
N ASN A 149 -24.64 -13.23 -1.93
CA ASN A 149 -24.98 -11.82 -2.03
C ASN A 149 -23.86 -11.09 -2.73
N VAL A 150 -24.13 -10.58 -3.93
CA VAL A 150 -23.14 -9.90 -4.77
C VAL A 150 -23.42 -8.42 -4.79
N THR A 151 -22.40 -7.62 -4.51
CA THR A 151 -22.46 -6.17 -4.64
C THR A 151 -21.55 -5.73 -5.78
N ILE A 152 -22.11 -5.04 -6.75
CA ILE A 152 -21.36 -4.45 -7.86
C ILE A 152 -21.21 -2.96 -7.61
N ILE A 153 -19.99 -2.50 -7.58
CA ILE A 153 -19.64 -1.09 -7.36
C ILE A 153 -18.85 -0.55 -8.55
N LEU A 154 -19.31 0.54 -9.14
CA LEU A 154 -18.59 1.29 -10.16
C LEU A 154 -17.99 2.56 -9.56
N SER A 155 -16.68 2.73 -9.65
CA SER A 155 -15.96 3.92 -9.17
C SER A 155 -14.91 4.40 -10.17
N ASN A 156 -14.40 5.62 -9.99
CA ASN A 156 -13.17 6.05 -10.64
C ASN A 156 -11.94 5.68 -9.78
N TYR A 157 -10.74 5.91 -10.30
CA TYR A 157 -9.48 5.67 -9.57
C TYR A 157 -9.27 6.55 -8.33
N SER A 158 -10.04 7.63 -8.20
CA SER A 158 -10.03 8.49 -7.00
C SER A 158 -10.99 8.02 -5.91
N GLY A 159 -11.70 6.88 -6.13
CA GLY A 159 -12.65 6.32 -5.17
C GLY A 159 -14.06 6.95 -5.21
N MET A 160 -14.35 7.84 -6.18
CA MET A 160 -15.69 8.40 -6.34
C MET A 160 -16.63 7.31 -6.89
N LEU A 161 -17.71 7.04 -6.16
CA LEU A 161 -18.73 6.06 -6.53
C LEU A 161 -19.71 6.65 -7.55
N TYR A 162 -20.03 5.87 -8.59
CA TYR A 162 -21.02 6.22 -9.61
C TYR A 162 -22.27 5.33 -9.53
N GLU A 163 -22.10 4.06 -9.23
CA GLU A 163 -23.20 3.11 -9.14
C GLU A 163 -22.87 2.02 -8.11
N THR A 164 -23.88 1.61 -7.34
CA THR A 164 -23.81 0.45 -6.45
C THR A 164 -25.08 -0.39 -6.64
N LYS A 165 -24.93 -1.67 -6.90
CA LYS A 165 -26.05 -2.62 -7.06
C LYS A 165 -25.82 -3.83 -6.19
N HIS A 166 -26.92 -4.31 -5.56
CA HIS A 166 -26.92 -5.49 -4.73
C HIS A 166 -27.79 -6.57 -5.36
N TYR A 167 -27.29 -7.78 -5.39
CA TYR A 167 -27.96 -8.96 -5.94
C TYR A 167 -27.90 -10.09 -4.93
N THR A 168 -29.04 -10.77 -4.73
CA THR A 168 -29.08 -12.06 -4.04
C THR A 168 -29.28 -13.13 -5.09
N LEU A 169 -28.28 -13.98 -5.27
CA LEU A 169 -28.21 -15.01 -6.29
C LEU A 169 -28.25 -16.38 -5.63
N LYS A 170 -28.86 -17.35 -6.28
CA LYS A 170 -28.91 -18.75 -5.81
C LYS A 170 -27.88 -19.60 -6.54
N GLY A 171 -27.40 -20.62 -5.85
CA GLY A 171 -26.49 -21.59 -6.46
C GLY A 171 -27.05 -22.19 -7.74
N GLY A 172 -26.23 -22.16 -8.79
CA GLY A 172 -26.61 -22.54 -10.15
C GLY A 172 -27.17 -21.42 -11.02
N ASP A 173 -27.39 -20.20 -10.46
CA ASP A 173 -27.83 -19.06 -11.27
C ASP A 173 -26.75 -18.65 -12.26
N THR A 174 -27.19 -18.39 -13.48
CA THR A 174 -26.38 -17.83 -14.56
C THR A 174 -27.11 -16.64 -15.16
N GLY A 175 -26.39 -15.60 -15.57
CA GLY A 175 -27.07 -14.44 -16.15
C GLY A 175 -26.13 -13.30 -16.52
N HIS A 176 -26.76 -12.14 -16.69
CA HIS A 176 -26.11 -10.92 -17.11
C HIS A 176 -26.43 -9.79 -16.14
N ILE A 177 -25.39 -9.09 -15.67
CA ILE A 177 -25.53 -7.85 -14.92
C ILE A 177 -25.00 -6.70 -15.77
N TYR A 178 -25.85 -5.72 -16.04
CA TYR A 178 -25.47 -4.55 -16.81
C TYR A 178 -25.14 -3.37 -15.90
N VAL A 179 -23.95 -2.83 -16.10
CA VAL A 179 -23.49 -1.58 -15.47
C VAL A 179 -23.53 -0.48 -16.52
N ASN A 180 -24.30 0.58 -16.25
CA ASN A 180 -24.47 1.68 -17.21
C ASN A 180 -23.24 2.60 -17.19
N THR A 181 -22.69 2.88 -18.36
CA THR A 181 -21.53 3.77 -18.55
C THR A 181 -21.81 4.93 -19.51
N SER A 182 -23.04 5.06 -20.03
CA SER A 182 -23.39 6.06 -21.06
C SER A 182 -23.24 7.52 -20.61
N GLY A 183 -23.30 7.78 -19.31
CA GLY A 183 -23.15 9.13 -18.74
C GLY A 183 -21.76 9.46 -18.19
N LEU A 184 -20.80 8.53 -18.33
CA LEU A 184 -19.46 8.72 -17.82
C LEU A 184 -18.57 9.46 -18.81
N LEU A 185 -17.70 10.35 -18.28
CA LEU A 185 -16.67 10.99 -19.08
C LEU A 185 -15.61 9.96 -19.52
N PRO A 186 -14.92 10.20 -20.66
CA PRO A 186 -13.81 9.33 -21.05
C PRO A 186 -12.76 9.23 -19.94
N GLY A 187 -12.43 8.00 -19.54
CA GLY A 187 -11.51 7.78 -18.42
C GLY A 187 -11.33 6.31 -18.07
N LYS A 188 -10.59 6.08 -16.97
CA LYS A 188 -10.41 4.75 -16.38
C LYS A 188 -11.33 4.61 -15.18
N TYR A 189 -12.05 3.50 -15.12
CA TYR A 189 -12.99 3.17 -14.07
C TYR A 189 -12.69 1.76 -13.53
N VAL A 190 -13.13 1.51 -12.30
CA VAL A 190 -12.99 0.22 -11.64
C VAL A 190 -14.37 -0.33 -11.32
N ILE A 191 -14.57 -1.61 -11.55
CA ILE A 191 -15.76 -2.36 -11.11
C ILE A 191 -15.24 -3.38 -10.07
N TYR A 192 -15.85 -3.34 -8.90
CA TYR A 192 -15.59 -4.30 -7.82
C TYR A 192 -16.72 -5.31 -7.72
#